data_902d645a6f009fe83d04bfaecf428893
#
_entry.id   902d645a6f009fe83d04bfaecf428893
#
_cell.length_a   1.000
_cell.length_b   1.000
_cell.length_c   1.000
_cell.angle_alpha   90.00
_cell.angle_beta   90.00
_cell.angle_gamma   90.00
#
_symmetry.space_group_name_H-M   'P 1'
#
loop_
_entity.id
_entity.type
_entity.pdbx_description
1 polymer ?
#
loop_
_entity_poly.entity_id
_entity_poly.type
_entity_poly.pdbx_seq_one_letter_code
_entity_poly.pdbx_strand_id
1 'polypeptide(L)'
;MADDEISFELRQIKSGDRLSGLKLGDQAFQPLKSFLQNHAQKYHLSELAKTYAAFASTAPDKAVAYITLVCGQVETQVQVGDQIGSDVSYTYDHCPAVKIARLAVDTRFKGNGLGQYLVDFALGLTREEIMPRIGCRFVIVDAKQTAVKFYQDKCGFTLINTVENKALPSPVMFMDLHKAAPQKLADAT
;
A
#
# COMPACT_ATOMS: atom_id res chain seq x y z
N MET A 1 -33.44 0.44 14.61
CA MET A 1 -32.15 -0.05 15.15
C MET A 1 -31.12 0.75 14.40
N ALA A 2 -30.35 1.59 15.09
CA ALA A 2 -29.25 2.32 14.44
C ALA A 2 -28.24 1.28 13.97
N ASP A 3 -27.91 1.27 12.68
CA ASP A 3 -26.73 0.56 12.20
C ASP A 3 -25.53 1.19 12.91
N ASP A 4 -24.95 0.47 13.86
CA ASP A 4 -23.69 0.87 14.48
C ASP A 4 -22.63 0.90 13.39
N GLU A 5 -22.32 2.07 12.88
CA GLU A 5 -21.30 2.30 11.86
C GLU A 5 -19.96 1.87 12.46
N ILE A 6 -19.41 0.77 11.92
CA ILE A 6 -18.13 0.22 12.40
C ILE A 6 -17.03 1.20 12.02
N SER A 7 -16.49 1.91 12.98
CA SER A 7 -15.32 2.76 12.80
C SER A 7 -14.03 1.94 12.87
N PHE A 8 -12.97 2.43 12.21
CA PHE A 8 -11.67 1.77 12.15
C PHE A 8 -10.57 2.72 12.63
N GLU A 9 -9.73 2.23 13.53
CA GLU A 9 -8.47 2.88 13.90
C GLU A 9 -7.34 2.32 13.02
N LEU A 10 -6.66 3.17 12.27
CA LEU A 10 -5.46 2.81 11.53
C LEU A 10 -4.22 3.26 12.31
N ARG A 11 -3.37 2.31 12.67
CA ARG A 11 -2.13 2.58 13.41
C ARG A 11 -1.05 1.55 13.13
N GLN A 12 0.17 1.86 13.54
CA GLN A 12 1.24 0.88 13.54
C GLN A 12 0.90 -0.31 14.44
N ILE A 13 1.32 -1.51 14.02
CA ILE A 13 1.19 -2.70 14.85
C ILE A 13 2.12 -2.60 16.07
N LYS A 14 1.68 -3.13 17.20
CA LYS A 14 2.42 -3.16 18.46
C LYS A 14 2.37 -4.54 19.13
N SER A 15 3.19 -4.73 20.13
CA SER A 15 3.13 -5.95 20.95
C SER A 15 1.74 -6.09 21.60
N GLY A 16 1.21 -7.29 21.58
CA GLY A 16 -0.12 -7.60 22.10
C GLY A 16 -1.25 -7.54 21.05
N ASP A 17 -1.01 -6.97 19.86
CA ASP A 17 -2.02 -6.99 18.80
C ASP A 17 -2.30 -8.42 18.31
N ARG A 18 -3.56 -8.73 18.10
CA ARG A 18 -3.99 -9.99 17.49
C ARG A 18 -3.90 -9.89 15.97
N LEU A 19 -2.77 -10.32 15.43
CA LEU A 19 -2.47 -10.32 14.00
C LEU A 19 -2.90 -11.62 13.29
N SER A 20 -3.49 -12.55 14.04
CA SER A 20 -4.04 -13.82 13.53
C SER A 20 -5.54 -13.69 13.23
N GLY A 21 -6.06 -14.64 12.42
CA GLY A 21 -7.50 -14.75 12.19
C GLY A 21 -8.05 -13.90 11.03
N LEU A 22 -7.18 -13.24 10.26
CA LEU A 22 -7.57 -12.57 9.02
C LEU A 22 -8.13 -13.61 8.02
N LYS A 23 -9.32 -13.36 7.49
CA LYS A 23 -9.96 -14.21 6.47
C LYS A 23 -9.80 -13.55 5.11
N LEU A 24 -9.09 -14.20 4.20
CA LEU A 24 -8.78 -13.64 2.87
C LEU A 24 -9.54 -14.33 1.72
N GLY A 25 -10.25 -15.42 2.02
CA GLY A 25 -11.09 -16.17 1.08
C GLY A 25 -10.30 -17.13 0.20
N ASP A 26 -9.40 -16.62 -0.63
CA ASP A 26 -8.64 -17.40 -1.59
C ASP A 26 -7.31 -17.92 -1.00
N GLN A 27 -6.96 -19.17 -1.35
CA GLN A 27 -5.69 -19.79 -0.96
C GLN A 27 -4.48 -19.03 -1.54
N ALA A 28 -4.62 -18.38 -2.70
CA ALA A 28 -3.58 -17.55 -3.30
C ALA A 28 -3.15 -16.36 -2.40
N PHE A 29 -3.95 -15.98 -1.41
CA PHE A 29 -3.64 -14.92 -0.44
C PHE A 29 -3.07 -15.44 0.89
N GLN A 30 -2.87 -16.76 1.05
CA GLN A 30 -2.27 -17.32 2.27
C GLN A 30 -0.89 -16.72 2.61
N PRO A 31 0.00 -16.39 1.65
CA PRO A 31 1.25 -15.72 1.97
C PRO A 31 1.06 -14.37 2.69
N LEU A 32 0.00 -13.60 2.37
CA LEU A 32 -0.32 -12.35 3.05
C LEU A 32 -0.74 -12.59 4.50
N LYS A 33 -1.59 -13.59 4.73
CA LYS A 33 -2.02 -13.99 6.07
C LYS A 33 -0.85 -14.50 6.91
N SER A 34 -0.04 -15.39 6.34
CA SER A 34 1.13 -15.96 7.00
C SER A 34 2.15 -14.90 7.38
N PHE A 35 2.39 -13.92 6.48
CA PHE A 35 3.28 -12.81 6.78
C PHE A 35 2.78 -11.98 7.98
N LEU A 36 1.53 -11.56 7.97
CA LEU A 36 0.97 -10.76 9.06
C LEU A 36 1.12 -11.49 10.40
N GLN A 37 0.77 -12.77 10.41
CA GLN A 37 0.75 -13.58 11.62
C GLN A 37 2.15 -13.91 12.17
N ASN A 38 3.13 -14.20 11.29
CA ASN A 38 4.38 -14.83 11.69
C ASN A 38 5.61 -13.91 11.52
N HIS A 39 5.53 -12.86 10.71
CA HIS A 39 6.69 -12.06 10.32
C HIS A 39 6.52 -10.55 10.52
N ALA A 40 5.30 -10.03 10.41
CA ALA A 40 5.06 -8.58 10.37
C ALA A 40 5.64 -7.86 11.60
N GLN A 41 5.41 -8.38 12.80
CA GLN A 41 5.90 -7.77 14.03
C GLN A 41 7.43 -7.77 14.11
N LYS A 42 8.06 -8.89 13.75
CA LYS A 42 9.52 -8.99 13.74
C LYS A 42 10.14 -8.00 12.74
N TYR A 43 9.60 -7.91 11.53
CA TYR A 43 10.10 -6.99 10.51
C TYR A 43 9.86 -5.54 10.91
N HIS A 44 8.73 -5.26 11.55
CA HIS A 44 8.39 -3.92 12.05
C HIS A 44 9.38 -3.45 13.11
N LEU A 45 9.69 -4.29 14.09
CA LEU A 45 10.62 -3.99 15.18
C LEU A 45 12.09 -3.94 14.73
N SER A 46 12.43 -4.68 13.67
CA SER A 46 13.79 -4.71 13.10
C SER A 46 14.01 -3.65 12.01
N GLU A 47 13.09 -2.71 11.83
CA GLU A 47 13.15 -1.63 10.82
C GLU A 47 13.26 -2.12 9.35
N LEU A 48 12.96 -3.40 9.10
CA LEU A 48 12.99 -3.99 7.77
C LEU A 48 11.72 -3.66 6.96
N ALA A 49 10.60 -3.41 7.66
CA ALA A 49 9.34 -2.98 7.07
C ALA A 49 8.48 -2.31 8.13
N LYS A 50 7.65 -1.35 7.75
CA LYS A 50 6.64 -0.79 8.63
C LYS A 50 5.26 -1.33 8.25
N THR A 51 4.59 -1.93 9.22
CA THR A 51 3.23 -2.46 9.04
C THR A 51 2.25 -1.61 9.83
N TYR A 52 1.21 -1.17 9.15
CA TYR A 52 0.05 -0.49 9.72
C TYR A 52 -1.15 -1.41 9.57
N ALA A 53 -2.00 -1.47 10.58
CA ALA A 53 -3.20 -2.30 10.55
C ALA A 53 -4.43 -1.48 10.97
N ALA A 54 -5.56 -1.82 10.37
CA ALA A 54 -6.86 -1.31 10.76
C ALA A 54 -7.48 -2.24 11.81
N PHE A 55 -7.98 -1.63 12.86
CA PHE A 55 -8.64 -2.29 13.98
C PHE A 55 -10.09 -1.78 14.06
N ALA A 56 -11.06 -2.68 14.09
CA ALA A 56 -12.45 -2.28 14.22
C ALA A 56 -12.75 -1.86 15.66
N SER A 57 -13.59 -0.85 15.85
CA SER A 57 -14.03 -0.37 17.17
C SER A 57 -14.62 -1.50 18.06
N THR A 58 -15.23 -2.49 17.42
CA THR A 58 -15.80 -3.68 18.10
C THR A 58 -14.75 -4.71 18.55
N ALA A 59 -13.50 -4.61 18.07
CA ALA A 59 -12.39 -5.49 18.43
C ALA A 59 -11.04 -4.76 18.26
N PRO A 60 -10.71 -3.81 19.17
CA PRO A 60 -9.62 -2.85 18.99
C PRO A 60 -8.21 -3.45 19.05
N ASP A 61 -8.07 -4.70 19.41
CA ASP A 61 -6.82 -5.45 19.43
C ASP A 61 -6.66 -6.41 18.24
N LYS A 62 -7.72 -6.59 17.41
CA LYS A 62 -7.74 -7.54 16.30
C LYS A 62 -7.66 -6.84 14.96
N ALA A 63 -6.57 -7.09 14.21
CA ALA A 63 -6.40 -6.56 12.87
C ALA A 63 -7.45 -7.13 11.90
N VAL A 64 -8.11 -6.25 11.15
CA VAL A 64 -9.09 -6.59 10.11
C VAL A 64 -8.59 -6.26 8.70
N ALA A 65 -7.57 -5.41 8.59
CA ALA A 65 -6.86 -5.13 7.36
C ALA A 65 -5.43 -4.66 7.71
N TYR A 66 -4.51 -4.70 6.74
CA TYR A 66 -3.18 -4.17 6.95
C TYR A 66 -2.50 -3.77 5.65
N ILE A 67 -1.53 -2.87 5.78
CA ILE A 67 -0.58 -2.48 4.75
C ILE A 67 0.84 -2.53 5.30
N THR A 68 1.78 -3.01 4.49
CA THR A 68 3.21 -3.04 4.84
C THR A 68 3.99 -2.24 3.83
N LEU A 69 4.78 -1.30 4.32
CA LEU A 69 5.60 -0.38 3.53
C LEU A 69 7.08 -0.69 3.74
N VAL A 70 7.84 -0.58 2.65
CA VAL A 70 9.30 -0.70 2.64
C VAL A 70 9.89 0.35 1.69
N CYS A 71 11.19 0.63 1.81
CA CYS A 71 11.93 1.37 0.79
C CYS A 71 11.98 0.55 -0.49
N GLY A 72 11.91 1.23 -1.63
CA GLY A 72 11.94 0.62 -2.94
C GLY A 72 12.51 1.56 -3.99
N GLN A 73 12.52 1.10 -5.23
CA GLN A 73 12.94 1.88 -6.38
C GLN A 73 12.15 1.44 -7.62
N VAL A 74 12.03 2.33 -8.58
CA VAL A 74 11.40 2.06 -9.88
C VAL A 74 12.37 2.46 -11.00
N GLU A 75 12.44 1.65 -12.06
CA GLU A 75 13.30 1.92 -13.21
C GLU A 75 12.84 3.18 -13.96
N THR A 76 13.80 4.05 -14.30
CA THR A 76 13.53 5.31 -15.03
C THR A 76 13.34 5.12 -16.51
N GLN A 77 13.92 4.06 -17.10
CA GLN A 77 13.97 3.85 -18.54
C GLN A 77 12.61 3.55 -19.19
N VAL A 78 11.57 3.33 -18.40
CA VAL A 78 10.24 3.00 -18.89
C VAL A 78 9.22 3.96 -18.29
N GLN A 79 8.48 4.70 -19.11
CA GLN A 79 7.36 5.61 -18.73
C GLN A 79 7.60 6.53 -17.51
N VAL A 80 8.44 6.13 -16.57
CA VAL A 80 8.77 6.90 -15.37
C VAL A 80 9.65 8.08 -15.70
N GLY A 81 10.62 7.91 -16.63
CA GLY A 81 11.47 9.00 -17.15
C GLY A 81 10.66 10.11 -17.78
N ASP A 82 9.66 9.78 -18.60
CA ASP A 82 8.74 10.75 -19.22
C ASP A 82 7.91 11.51 -18.21
N GLN A 83 7.73 10.95 -17.01
CA GLN A 83 6.99 11.58 -15.94
C GLN A 83 7.80 12.62 -15.16
N ILE A 84 9.13 12.48 -15.11
CA ILE A 84 10.00 13.39 -14.34
C ILE A 84 10.00 14.80 -14.94
N GLY A 85 9.75 14.93 -16.24
CA GLY A 85 9.74 16.20 -16.97
C GLY A 85 11.10 16.49 -17.62
N SER A 86 11.07 17.24 -18.72
CA SER A 86 12.25 17.55 -19.54
C SER A 86 13.21 18.56 -18.90
N ASP A 87 12.77 19.24 -17.87
CA ASP A 87 13.52 20.26 -17.11
C ASP A 87 14.38 19.67 -15.99
N VAL A 88 14.21 18.39 -15.68
CA VAL A 88 15.03 17.66 -14.69
C VAL A 88 15.91 16.62 -15.41
N SER A 89 17.21 16.89 -15.48
CA SER A 89 18.17 15.90 -15.96
C SER A 89 18.43 14.88 -14.84
N TYR A 90 17.74 13.73 -14.90
CA TYR A 90 17.91 12.63 -13.96
C TYR A 90 18.73 11.52 -14.62
N THR A 91 19.93 11.27 -14.06
CA THR A 91 20.96 10.41 -14.68
C THR A 91 21.04 9.00 -14.11
N TYR A 92 20.22 8.70 -13.10
CA TYR A 92 20.21 7.37 -12.48
C TYR A 92 19.19 6.46 -13.16
N ASP A 93 19.49 5.17 -13.20
CA ASP A 93 18.61 4.14 -13.79
C ASP A 93 17.36 3.87 -12.95
N HIS A 94 17.35 4.28 -11.69
CA HIS A 94 16.27 4.02 -10.75
C HIS A 94 15.90 5.27 -9.96
N CYS A 95 14.60 5.49 -9.79
CA CYS A 95 14.07 6.51 -8.89
C CYS A 95 13.71 5.91 -7.52
N PRO A 96 13.98 6.62 -6.43
CA PRO A 96 13.59 6.18 -5.10
C PRO A 96 12.06 6.20 -4.95
N ALA A 97 11.55 5.19 -4.26
CA ALA A 97 10.12 5.00 -4.07
C ALA A 97 9.82 4.42 -2.69
N VAL A 98 8.60 4.64 -2.19
CA VAL A 98 8.01 3.79 -1.16
C VAL A 98 7.29 2.63 -1.86
N LYS A 99 7.54 1.41 -1.40
CA LYS A 99 6.89 0.21 -1.93
C LYS A 99 5.81 -0.29 -0.99
N ILE A 100 4.60 -0.45 -1.51
CA ILE A 100 3.55 -1.23 -0.87
C ILE A 100 3.92 -2.70 -1.05
N ALA A 101 4.57 -3.27 -0.04
CA ALA A 101 5.03 -4.65 -0.10
C ALA A 101 3.88 -5.64 0.11
N ARG A 102 2.87 -5.26 0.91
CA ARG A 102 1.69 -6.09 1.19
C ARG A 102 0.48 -5.22 1.49
N LEU A 103 -0.68 -5.68 1.02
CA LEU A 103 -1.99 -5.10 1.33
C LEU A 103 -2.99 -6.24 1.43
N ALA A 104 -3.76 -6.30 2.50
CA ALA A 104 -4.85 -7.27 2.64
C ALA A 104 -5.98 -6.71 3.50
N VAL A 105 -7.21 -7.06 3.11
CA VAL A 105 -8.44 -6.73 3.83
C VAL A 105 -9.21 -8.03 4.08
N ASP A 106 -9.66 -8.22 5.31
CA ASP A 106 -10.52 -9.35 5.67
C ASP A 106 -11.79 -9.36 4.80
N THR A 107 -12.18 -10.53 4.32
CA THR A 107 -13.31 -10.68 3.40
C THR A 107 -14.62 -10.12 3.95
N ARG A 108 -14.80 -10.10 5.28
CA ARG A 108 -15.98 -9.54 5.94
C ARG A 108 -16.08 -8.02 5.81
N PHE A 109 -14.97 -7.34 5.52
CA PHE A 109 -14.87 -5.88 5.38
C PHE A 109 -14.54 -5.44 3.95
N LYS A 110 -14.56 -6.38 2.98
CA LYS A 110 -14.39 -6.04 1.56
C LYS A 110 -15.59 -5.22 1.05
N GLY A 111 -15.32 -4.33 0.11
CA GLY A 111 -16.37 -3.49 -0.50
C GLY A 111 -16.62 -2.15 0.21
N ASN A 112 -16.13 -1.96 1.45
CA ASN A 112 -16.35 -0.75 2.25
C ASN A 112 -15.21 0.29 2.10
N GLY A 113 -14.47 0.27 1.00
CA GLY A 113 -13.39 1.24 0.75
C GLY A 113 -12.11 1.05 1.56
N LEU A 114 -12.07 0.12 2.55
CA LEU A 114 -10.94 -0.03 3.48
C LEU A 114 -9.60 -0.29 2.79
N GLY A 115 -9.60 -1.03 1.68
CA GLY A 115 -8.37 -1.25 0.88
C GLY A 115 -7.85 0.03 0.24
N GLN A 116 -8.74 0.86 -0.31
CA GLN A 116 -8.39 2.17 -0.86
C GLN A 116 -7.90 3.11 0.24
N TYR A 117 -8.58 3.17 1.38
CA TYR A 117 -8.18 3.97 2.54
C TYR A 117 -6.74 3.64 3.00
N LEU A 118 -6.35 2.36 3.03
CA LEU A 118 -4.97 1.96 3.35
C LEU A 118 -3.95 2.43 2.31
N VAL A 119 -4.32 2.42 1.02
CA VAL A 119 -3.46 2.97 -0.04
C VAL A 119 -3.36 4.48 0.08
N ASP A 120 -4.47 5.18 0.28
CA ASP A 120 -4.52 6.64 0.45
C ASP A 120 -3.67 7.08 1.66
N PHE A 121 -3.72 6.32 2.76
CA PHE A 121 -2.83 6.51 3.90
C PHE A 121 -1.35 6.40 3.50
N ALA A 122 -0.97 5.37 2.74
CA ALA A 122 0.43 5.20 2.31
C ALA A 122 0.89 6.34 1.38
N LEU A 123 0.01 6.82 0.50
CA LEU A 123 0.28 7.98 -0.36
C LEU A 123 0.43 9.26 0.46
N GLY A 124 -0.45 9.50 1.43
CA GLY A 124 -0.39 10.63 2.35
C GLY A 124 0.89 10.61 3.18
N LEU A 125 1.19 9.48 3.84
CA LEU A 125 2.42 9.30 4.62
C LEU A 125 3.68 9.58 3.78
N THR A 126 3.71 9.07 2.54
CA THR A 126 4.85 9.29 1.65
C THR A 126 4.98 10.77 1.29
N ARG A 127 3.87 11.44 0.95
CA ARG A 127 3.87 12.85 0.54
C ARG A 127 4.20 13.80 1.69
N GLU A 128 3.60 13.59 2.86
CA GLU A 128 3.68 14.54 3.97
C GLU A 128 4.91 14.32 4.86
N GLU A 129 5.35 13.06 4.99
CA GLU A 129 6.39 12.70 5.95
C GLU A 129 7.72 12.27 5.31
N ILE A 130 7.69 11.54 4.20
CA ILE A 130 8.90 10.97 3.59
C ILE A 130 9.49 11.91 2.55
N MET A 131 8.70 12.31 1.57
CA MET A 131 9.14 13.20 0.48
C MET A 131 9.84 14.48 0.95
N PRO A 132 9.37 15.19 1.99
CA PRO A 132 10.05 16.41 2.46
C PRO A 132 11.41 16.16 3.14
N ARG A 133 11.68 14.92 3.55
CA ARG A 133 12.90 14.57 4.31
C ARG A 133 13.91 13.78 3.47
N ILE A 134 13.42 13.00 2.52
CA ILE A 134 14.25 12.12 1.69
C ILE A 134 13.68 12.18 0.27
N GLY A 135 14.57 12.30 -0.73
CA GLY A 135 14.14 12.23 -2.14
C GLY A 135 13.38 10.92 -2.42
N CYS A 136 12.05 11.02 -2.49
CA CYS A 136 11.16 9.88 -2.71
C CYS A 136 9.89 10.37 -3.42
N ARG A 137 9.88 10.29 -4.75
CA ARG A 137 8.79 10.84 -5.58
C ARG A 137 7.68 9.84 -5.88
N PHE A 138 7.99 8.54 -5.84
CA PHE A 138 7.10 7.50 -6.32
C PHE A 138 6.60 6.60 -5.20
N VAL A 139 5.37 6.10 -5.36
CA VAL A 139 4.88 4.92 -4.63
C VAL A 139 4.70 3.79 -5.63
N ILE A 140 5.18 2.60 -5.30
CA ILE A 140 5.13 1.42 -6.18
C ILE A 140 4.46 0.22 -5.51
N VAL A 141 3.97 -0.68 -6.32
CA VAL A 141 3.42 -1.96 -5.88
C VAL A 141 3.65 -3.05 -6.92
N ASP A 142 3.99 -4.26 -6.48
CA ASP A 142 3.91 -5.46 -7.32
C ASP A 142 2.49 -6.03 -7.16
N ALA A 143 1.59 -5.62 -8.05
CA ALA A 143 0.19 -5.96 -7.96
C ALA A 143 -0.06 -7.37 -8.52
N LYS A 144 -0.65 -8.29 -7.73
CA LYS A 144 -1.17 -9.53 -8.32
C LYS A 144 -2.09 -9.20 -9.49
N GLN A 145 -2.09 -10.02 -10.55
CA GLN A 145 -2.93 -9.79 -11.73
C GLN A 145 -4.40 -9.49 -11.38
N THR A 146 -4.95 -10.18 -10.38
CA THR A 146 -6.32 -9.96 -9.89
C THR A 146 -6.53 -8.63 -9.17
N ALA A 147 -5.44 -7.96 -8.75
CA ALA A 147 -5.48 -6.68 -8.03
C ALA A 147 -5.12 -5.48 -8.94
N VAL A 148 -4.65 -5.70 -10.17
CA VAL A 148 -4.26 -4.62 -11.09
C VAL A 148 -5.40 -3.61 -11.27
N LYS A 149 -6.62 -4.07 -11.55
CA LYS A 149 -7.80 -3.19 -11.68
C LYS A 149 -8.07 -2.38 -10.43
N PHE A 150 -7.91 -2.97 -9.24
CA PHE A 150 -8.10 -2.23 -7.99
C PHE A 150 -7.11 -1.06 -7.88
N TYR A 151 -5.83 -1.31 -8.11
CA TYR A 151 -4.83 -0.25 -8.05
C TYR A 151 -5.03 0.80 -9.14
N GLN A 152 -5.43 0.39 -10.34
CA GLN A 152 -5.65 1.28 -11.47
C GLN A 152 -6.90 2.15 -11.29
N ASP A 153 -8.05 1.50 -11.10
CA ASP A 153 -9.36 2.15 -11.18
C ASP A 153 -9.76 2.84 -9.87
N LYS A 154 -9.27 2.32 -8.71
CA LYS A 154 -9.62 2.84 -7.38
C LYS A 154 -8.54 3.67 -6.74
N CYS A 155 -7.26 3.39 -7.05
CA CYS A 155 -6.14 4.04 -6.40
C CYS A 155 -5.32 4.93 -7.35
N GLY A 156 -5.59 4.93 -8.67
CA GLY A 156 -4.95 5.80 -9.66
C GLY A 156 -3.51 5.40 -10.01
N PHE A 157 -3.08 4.17 -9.73
CA PHE A 157 -1.76 3.69 -10.12
C PHE A 157 -1.67 3.45 -11.62
N THR A 158 -0.51 3.69 -12.18
CA THR A 158 -0.18 3.41 -13.58
C THR A 158 0.58 2.10 -13.69
N LEU A 159 0.09 1.20 -14.54
CA LEU A 159 0.81 -0.03 -14.88
C LEU A 159 1.99 0.30 -15.79
N ILE A 160 3.18 -0.20 -15.46
CA ILE A 160 4.35 -0.11 -16.37
C ILE A 160 4.02 -0.88 -17.65
N ASN A 161 3.98 -0.15 -18.78
CA ASN A 161 3.44 -0.63 -20.04
C ASN A 161 4.52 -1.32 -20.92
N THR A 162 5.23 -2.32 -20.37
CA THR A 162 6.09 -3.20 -21.15
C THR A 162 5.48 -4.59 -21.28
N VAL A 163 5.88 -5.32 -22.31
CA VAL A 163 5.44 -6.70 -22.54
C VAL A 163 5.89 -7.58 -21.38
N GLU A 164 7.13 -7.40 -20.94
CA GLU A 164 7.78 -8.15 -19.87
C GLU A 164 7.03 -7.91 -18.54
N ASN A 165 6.77 -6.64 -18.19
CA ASN A 165 6.07 -6.33 -16.95
C ASN A 165 4.64 -6.90 -16.93
N LYS A 166 3.90 -6.77 -18.02
CA LYS A 166 2.53 -7.29 -18.13
C LYS A 166 2.45 -8.81 -18.01
N ALA A 167 3.51 -9.51 -18.43
CA ALA A 167 3.60 -10.97 -18.32
C ALA A 167 3.96 -11.47 -16.91
N LEU A 168 4.38 -10.60 -15.99
CA LEU A 168 4.71 -10.99 -14.63
C LEU A 168 3.46 -11.48 -13.87
N PRO A 169 3.61 -12.46 -12.98
CA PRO A 169 2.54 -12.86 -12.06
C PRO A 169 2.09 -11.72 -11.14
N SER A 170 2.99 -10.76 -10.90
CA SER A 170 2.74 -9.55 -10.13
C SER A 170 3.42 -8.37 -10.82
N PRO A 171 2.78 -7.75 -11.83
CA PRO A 171 3.33 -6.62 -12.53
C PRO A 171 3.53 -5.41 -11.62
N VAL A 172 4.57 -4.65 -11.92
CA VAL A 172 4.88 -3.41 -11.21
C VAL A 172 3.94 -2.31 -11.69
N MET A 173 3.38 -1.61 -10.72
CA MET A 173 2.60 -0.39 -10.92
C MET A 173 3.21 0.74 -10.09
N PHE A 174 3.04 1.97 -10.53
CA PHE A 174 3.59 3.14 -9.84
C PHE A 174 2.59 4.29 -9.79
N MET A 175 2.79 5.19 -8.82
CA MET A 175 2.17 6.50 -8.74
C MET A 175 3.23 7.57 -8.60
N ASP A 176 3.15 8.61 -9.42
CA ASP A 176 3.96 9.83 -9.31
C ASP A 176 3.25 10.84 -8.40
N LEU A 177 3.79 11.05 -7.21
CA LEU A 177 3.17 11.93 -6.21
C LEU A 177 3.20 13.41 -6.59
N HIS A 178 4.04 13.82 -7.54
CA HIS A 178 4.01 15.20 -8.08
C HIS A 178 2.82 15.44 -9.00
N LYS A 179 2.33 14.40 -9.69
CA LYS A 179 1.20 14.48 -10.63
C LYS A 179 -0.13 14.09 -10.02
N ALA A 180 -0.11 13.26 -8.97
CA ALA A 180 -1.33 12.90 -8.25
C ALA A 180 -1.85 14.13 -7.51
N ALA A 181 -3.10 14.53 -7.79
CA ALA A 181 -3.77 15.55 -7.02
C ALA A 181 -3.77 15.17 -5.52
N PRO A 182 -3.65 16.14 -4.60
CA PRO A 182 -3.76 15.83 -3.17
C PRO A 182 -5.14 15.21 -2.93
N GLN A 183 -5.15 13.94 -2.57
CA GLN A 183 -6.38 13.29 -2.13
C GLN A 183 -6.76 13.94 -0.79
N LYS A 184 -7.98 14.49 -0.72
CA LYS A 184 -8.56 14.87 0.57
C LYS A 184 -8.65 13.61 1.39
N LEU A 185 -7.85 13.51 2.46
CA LEU A 185 -8.17 12.60 3.56
C LEU A 185 -9.60 12.95 3.95
N ALA A 186 -10.52 12.01 3.74
CA ALA A 186 -11.86 12.15 4.25
C ALA A 186 -11.71 12.33 5.76
N ASP A 187 -12.12 13.49 6.24
CA ASP A 187 -12.13 13.78 7.67
C ASP A 187 -12.86 12.64 8.37
N ALA A 188 -12.09 11.82 9.08
CA ALA A 188 -12.64 10.85 10.00
C ALA A 188 -13.09 11.64 11.23
N THR A 189 -14.32 12.18 11.17
CA THR A 189 -15.06 12.66 12.33
C THR A 189 -15.85 11.51 12.92
#